data_c5aedf6b00180e77459c577a79d3e6e4
#
_entry.id   c5aedf6b00180e77459c577a79d3e6e4
#
_cell.length_a   1.000
_cell.length_b   1.000
_cell.length_c   1.000
_cell.angle_alpha   90.00
_cell.angle_beta   90.00
_cell.angle_gamma   90.00
#
_symmetry.space_group_name_H-M   'P 1'
#
loop_
_entity.id
_entity.type
_entity.pdbx_description
1 polymer ?
#
loop_
_entity_poly.entity_id
_entity_poly.type
_entity_poly.pdbx_seq_one_letter_code
_entity_poly.pdbx_strand_id
1 'polypeptide(L)' 'MYLQLGAFRAADGAESLARHLGSEIDWLARLLGVDNSGGWYRLQAGPYATRGEAYTAAYRVRDALGMSPVIVERR' A
#
# COMPACT_ATOMS: atom_id res chain seq x y z
N MET A 1 10.91 0.59 -4.25
CA MET A 1 10.02 1.61 -3.68
C MET A 1 8.63 1.04 -3.51
N TYR A 2 8.04 1.28 -2.36
CA TYR A 2 6.69 0.83 -2.04
C TYR A 2 5.86 1.99 -1.51
N LEU A 3 4.55 1.91 -1.67
CA LEU A 3 3.62 2.80 -0.98
C LEU A 3 3.12 2.07 0.26
N GLN A 4 3.29 2.66 1.43
CA GLN A 4 2.72 2.11 2.66
C GLN A 4 1.35 2.72 2.88
N LEU A 5 0.34 1.87 2.92
CA LEU A 5 -1.07 2.27 2.99
C LEU A 5 -1.63 2.13 4.38
N GLY A 6 -0.97 1.37 5.24
CA GLY A 6 -1.37 1.22 6.63
C GLY A 6 -0.42 0.30 7.38
N ALA A 7 -0.49 0.35 8.69
CA ALA A 7 0.28 -0.52 9.57
C ALA A 7 -0.64 -1.01 10.70
N PHE A 8 -0.61 -2.30 10.96
CA PHE A 8 -1.54 -2.94 11.90
C PHE A 8 -0.79 -3.90 12.81
N ARG A 9 -1.31 -4.08 14.01
CA ARG A 9 -0.77 -5.06 14.97
C ARG A 9 -1.25 -6.48 14.68
N ALA A 10 -2.33 -6.64 13.93
CA ALA A 10 -2.90 -7.93 13.59
C ALA A 10 -3.01 -8.08 12.07
N ALA A 11 -2.81 -9.29 11.58
CA ALA A 11 -2.92 -9.59 10.16
C ALA A 11 -4.31 -9.27 9.61
N ASP A 12 -5.35 -9.48 10.40
CA ASP A 12 -6.74 -9.26 10.00
C ASP A 12 -6.99 -7.81 9.55
N GLY A 13 -6.41 -6.84 10.26
CA GLY A 13 -6.54 -5.44 9.90
C GLY A 13 -5.94 -5.12 8.54
N ALA A 14 -4.73 -5.64 8.27
CA ALA A 14 -4.07 -5.45 6.99
C ALA A 14 -4.85 -6.11 5.85
N GLU A 15 -5.33 -7.33 6.08
CA GLU A 15 -6.09 -8.08 5.09
C GLU A 15 -7.44 -7.43 4.78
N SER A 16 -8.14 -6.92 5.80
CA SER A 16 -9.39 -6.20 5.61
C SER A 16 -9.19 -4.96 4.75
N LEU A 17 -8.17 -4.17 5.04
CA LEU A 17 -7.87 -2.99 4.25
C LEU A 17 -7.48 -3.37 2.83
N ALA A 18 -6.69 -4.44 2.66
CA ALA A 18 -6.29 -4.91 1.34
C ALA A 18 -7.52 -5.28 0.49
N ARG A 19 -8.48 -5.99 1.06
CA ARG A 19 -9.71 -6.36 0.35
C ARG A 19 -10.52 -5.13 -0.03
N HIS A 20 -10.63 -4.18 0.89
CA HIS A 20 -11.38 -2.95 0.63
C HIS A 20 -10.74 -2.15 -0.51
N LEU A 21 -9.44 -1.91 -0.44
CA LEU A 21 -8.72 -1.15 -1.46
C LEU A 21 -8.71 -1.87 -2.81
N GLY A 22 -8.55 -3.19 -2.79
CA GLY A 22 -8.56 -4.00 -4.01
C GLY A 22 -9.92 -3.99 -4.70
N SER A 23 -11.01 -3.88 -3.95
CA SER A 23 -12.35 -3.80 -4.53
C SER A 23 -12.65 -2.42 -5.10
N GLU A 24 -12.02 -1.37 -4.56
CA GLU A 24 -12.23 0.01 -5.01
C GLU A 24 -11.36 0.37 -6.20
N ILE A 25 -10.14 -0.19 -6.27
CA ILE A 25 -9.17 0.17 -7.31
C ILE A 25 -8.57 -1.10 -7.89
N ASP A 26 -8.99 -1.47 -9.10
CA ASP A 26 -8.56 -2.70 -9.75
C ASP A 26 -7.06 -2.81 -9.95
N TRP A 27 -6.42 -1.73 -10.42
CA TRP A 27 -4.98 -1.76 -10.69
C TRP A 27 -4.15 -1.88 -9.43
N LEU A 28 -4.69 -1.42 -8.30
CA LEU A 28 -4.00 -1.48 -7.02
C LEU A 28 -4.01 -2.91 -6.45
N ALA A 29 -5.08 -3.65 -6.68
CA ALA A 29 -5.25 -5.00 -6.14
C ALA A 29 -4.06 -5.92 -6.44
N ARG A 30 -3.48 -5.79 -7.64
CA ARG A 30 -2.36 -6.63 -8.07
C ARG A 30 -1.04 -6.28 -7.41
N LEU A 31 -0.95 -5.08 -6.84
CA LEU A 31 0.28 -4.57 -6.26
C LEU A 31 0.29 -4.68 -4.74
N LEU A 32 -0.84 -5.02 -4.13
CA LEU A 32 -0.96 -5.06 -2.68
C LEU A 32 -0.27 -6.29 -2.09
N GLY A 33 0.44 -6.08 -1.00
CA GLY A 33 1.05 -7.13 -0.22
C GLY A 33 1.22 -6.70 1.21
N VAL A 34 1.34 -7.67 2.10
CA VAL A 34 1.53 -7.42 3.53
C VAL A 34 2.95 -7.78 3.90
N ASP A 35 3.67 -6.82 4.49
CA ASP A 35 5.00 -7.03 5.03
C ASP A 35 4.87 -7.20 6.54
N ASN A 36 5.30 -8.35 7.05
CA ASN A 36 5.27 -8.63 8.48
C ASN A 36 6.69 -8.56 9.04
N SER A 37 6.99 -7.48 9.74
CA SER A 37 8.29 -7.31 10.38
C SER A 37 8.15 -6.49 11.65
N GLY A 38 8.93 -6.83 12.67
CA GLY A 38 8.96 -6.09 13.92
C GLY A 38 7.63 -6.05 14.66
N GLY A 39 6.79 -7.06 14.50
CA GLY A 39 5.47 -7.12 15.15
C GLY A 39 4.40 -6.28 14.48
N TRP A 40 4.69 -5.73 13.31
CA TRP A 40 3.74 -4.95 12.53
C TRP A 40 3.41 -5.62 11.22
N TYR A 41 2.16 -5.49 10.80
CA TYR A 41 1.68 -5.91 9.50
C TYR A 41 1.46 -4.65 8.68
N ARG A 42 2.36 -4.39 7.74
CA ARG A 42 2.31 -3.19 6.92
C ARG A 42 1.74 -3.52 5.54
N LEU A 43 0.64 -2.87 5.22
CA LEU A 43 0.04 -3.02 3.89
C LEU A 43 0.76 -2.08 2.93
N GLN A 44 1.33 -2.65 1.90
CA GLN A 44 2.15 -1.93 0.92
C GLN A 44 1.73 -2.26 -0.49
N ALA A 45 1.97 -1.33 -1.41
CA ALA A 45 1.77 -1.53 -2.83
C ALA A 45 3.10 -1.37 -3.56
N GLY A 46 3.38 -2.24 -4.49
CA GLY A 46 4.60 -2.18 -5.28
C GLY A 46 5.06 -3.55 -5.72
N PRO A 47 6.34 -3.68 -6.06
CA PRO A 47 7.38 -2.64 -6.04
C PRO A 47 7.27 -1.67 -7.22
N TYR A 48 7.67 -0.42 -6.99
CA TYR A 48 7.84 0.57 -8.03
C TYR A 48 9.33 0.73 -8.34
N ALA A 49 9.67 0.87 -9.61
CA ALA A 49 11.06 0.94 -10.03
C ALA A 49 11.72 2.26 -9.60
N THR A 50 10.98 3.34 -9.61
CA THR A 50 11.50 4.67 -9.31
C THR A 50 10.61 5.38 -8.30
N ARG A 51 11.19 6.40 -7.65
CA ARG A 51 10.44 7.27 -6.75
C ARG A 51 9.35 8.04 -7.50
N GLY A 52 9.62 8.45 -8.74
CA GLY A 52 8.63 9.14 -9.57
C GLY A 52 7.40 8.29 -9.85
N GLU A 53 7.58 7.01 -10.15
CA GLU A 53 6.47 6.09 -10.34
C GLU A 53 5.67 5.91 -9.04
N ALA A 54 6.36 5.81 -7.91
CA ALA A 54 5.72 5.71 -6.62
C ALA A 54 4.90 6.96 -6.30
N TYR A 55 5.44 8.15 -6.57
CA TYR A 55 4.71 9.40 -6.37
C TYR A 55 3.46 9.48 -7.24
N THR A 56 3.57 9.09 -8.51
CA THR A 56 2.42 9.07 -9.43
C THR A 56 1.32 8.17 -8.89
N ALA A 57 1.69 6.98 -8.43
CA ALA A 57 0.73 6.04 -7.85
C ALA A 57 0.11 6.60 -6.56
N ALA A 58 0.92 7.26 -5.72
CA ALA A 58 0.43 7.88 -4.49
C ALA A 58 -0.63 8.94 -4.78
N TYR A 59 -0.42 9.78 -5.79
CA TYR A 59 -1.40 10.78 -6.21
C TYR A 59 -2.70 10.12 -6.66
N ARG A 60 -2.62 9.05 -7.42
CA ARG A 60 -3.80 8.33 -7.90
C ARG A 60 -4.60 7.73 -6.74
N VAL A 61 -3.91 7.17 -5.76
CA VAL A 61 -4.55 6.63 -4.56
C VAL A 61 -5.21 7.75 -3.76
N ARG A 62 -4.51 8.87 -3.60
CA ARG A 62 -5.05 10.03 -2.89
C ARG A 62 -6.31 10.56 -3.54
N ASP A 63 -6.31 10.70 -4.87
CA ASP A 63 -7.48 11.19 -5.61
C ASP A 63 -8.65 10.24 -5.51
N ALA A 64 -8.40 8.93 -5.57
CA ALA A 64 -9.46 7.93 -5.57
C ALA A 64 -10.04 7.69 -4.18
N LEU A 65 -9.22 7.71 -3.13
CA LEU A 65 -9.60 7.24 -1.80
C LEU A 65 -9.47 8.29 -0.70
N GLY A 66 -8.86 9.44 -0.99
CA GLY A 66 -8.60 10.44 0.04
C GLY A 66 -7.53 10.05 1.04
N MET A 67 -6.76 9.01 0.75
CA MET A 67 -5.65 8.56 1.59
C MET A 67 -4.34 9.18 1.12
N SER A 68 -3.40 9.35 2.05
CA SER A 68 -2.06 9.85 1.73
C SER A 68 -1.04 8.76 2.04
N PRO A 69 -0.73 7.88 1.08
CA PRO A 69 0.25 6.82 1.31
C PRO A 69 1.65 7.40 1.54
N VAL A 70 2.44 6.68 2.32
CA VAL A 70 3.84 7.03 2.58
C VAL A 70 4.71 6.21 1.63
N ILE A 71 5.68 6.86 1.00
CA ILE A 71 6.64 6.17 0.15
C ILE A 71 7.75 5.62 1.04
N VAL A 72 7.99 4.31 0.93
CA VAL A 72 9.04 3.64 1.68
C VAL A 72 10.02 2.97 0.73
N GLU A 73 11.29 3.10 1.04
CA GLU A 73 12.36 2.39 0.37
C GLU A 73 12.62 1.11 1.13
N ARG A 74 12.53 -0.02 0.43
CA ARG A 74 12.78 -1.33 1.03
C ARG A 74 13.71 -2.12 0.13
N ARG A 75 14.73 -2.74 0.73
CA ARG A 75 15.72 -3.53 0.02
C ARG A 75 15.35 -5.00 -0.03
#